data_ea6db39e35339b8ef99ff6a690efa8d5
#
_entry.id   ea6db39e35339b8ef99ff6a690efa8d5
#
_cell.length_a   1.000
_cell.length_b   1.000
_cell.length_c   1.000
_cell.angle_alpha   90.00
_cell.angle_beta   90.00
_cell.angle_gamma   90.00
#
_symmetry.space_group_name_H-M   'P 1'
#
loop_
_entity.id
_entity.type
_entity.pdbx_description
1 polymer ?
#
loop_
_entity_poly.entity_id
_entity_poly.type
_entity_poly.pdbx_seq_one_letter_code
_entity_poly.pdbx_strand_id
1 'polypeptide(L)'
;MTAAENWRFETKQIHSGAAPDPVTKARATPIYQTTSYVFDNADHAANLFALAEFGNIYTRIQNPTQDVLEQRLAALEGGTGALVLSSGQAASTFAILNIAQAGDHFVSSSSIYGGTYNLFKYTLAKLGIDVTFVENQDDIEEWRRAVRPNTKLFFAETIGNPQINVLDIKGVADAAHEAGVPLIVDNTIATPYLIRPFEHGADIVVHSVTKFLGGHGTTIGGAIIDGGSFAWSQNVDKFPGLTEPDPSYHGASYTAAVGDGLAYVIKARVQLLRDLGSAIAPQSAWNLIQGIETLSLRIERHVQNAQEIAEWLDGRDDVASVNYSGLPTSPWYAAANTYAPKGVGAVLSFELKGGVDAGREFVNSLSLFSHLANIGDVRSLVIHPASTTHAQLTPEQQLTAGVTPGLVRLSVGLENIEDLKADLDQALIAARKVSEAARA
;
A
#
# COMPACT_ATOMS: atom_id res chain seq x y z
N MET A 1 -27.11 -4.54 -12.81
CA MET A 1 -26.34 -4.47 -11.54
C MET A 1 -26.90 -5.52 -10.59
N THR A 2 -26.05 -6.43 -10.12
CA THR A 2 -26.45 -7.39 -9.10
C THR A 2 -26.65 -6.68 -7.77
N ALA A 3 -27.46 -7.22 -6.83
CA ALA A 3 -27.66 -6.61 -5.51
C ALA A 3 -26.32 -6.36 -4.77
N ALA A 4 -25.29 -7.16 -5.05
CA ALA A 4 -23.94 -7.06 -4.48
C ALA A 4 -23.19 -5.78 -4.89
N GLU A 5 -23.45 -5.20 -6.04
CA GLU A 5 -22.80 -3.97 -6.51
C GLU A 5 -23.18 -2.74 -5.68
N ASN A 6 -24.38 -2.77 -5.04
CA ASN A 6 -24.92 -1.68 -4.24
C ASN A 6 -24.63 -1.81 -2.73
N TRP A 7 -23.90 -2.83 -2.31
CA TRP A 7 -23.56 -2.99 -0.89
C TRP A 7 -22.65 -1.87 -0.39
N ARG A 8 -22.85 -1.49 0.89
CA ARG A 8 -21.94 -0.56 1.59
C ARG A 8 -20.64 -1.26 1.96
N PHE A 9 -19.63 -0.49 2.34
CA PHE A 9 -18.29 -0.96 2.62
C PHE A 9 -18.27 -2.13 3.62
N GLU A 10 -18.98 -1.98 4.74
CA GLU A 10 -19.06 -2.95 5.84
C GLU A 10 -19.66 -4.29 5.38
N THR A 11 -20.58 -4.26 4.44
CA THR A 11 -21.14 -5.48 3.83
C THR A 11 -20.18 -6.08 2.81
N LYS A 12 -19.53 -5.25 1.98
CA LYS A 12 -18.54 -5.70 1.01
C LYS A 12 -17.35 -6.37 1.67
N GLN A 13 -16.81 -5.83 2.78
CA GLN A 13 -15.65 -6.40 3.48
C GLN A 13 -15.90 -7.81 4.02
N ILE A 14 -17.17 -8.19 4.24
CA ILE A 14 -17.57 -9.52 4.74
C ILE A 14 -17.94 -10.45 3.58
N HIS A 15 -18.68 -9.96 2.58
CA HIS A 15 -19.39 -10.82 1.63
C HIS A 15 -18.80 -10.82 0.21
N SER A 16 -18.06 -9.78 -0.22
CA SER A 16 -17.54 -9.75 -1.59
C SER A 16 -16.58 -10.90 -1.84
N GLY A 17 -16.78 -11.56 -2.98
CA GLY A 17 -16.00 -12.73 -3.40
C GLY A 17 -16.35 -14.04 -2.65
N ALA A 18 -17.07 -13.99 -1.53
CA ALA A 18 -17.37 -15.16 -0.70
C ALA A 18 -18.82 -15.63 -0.87
N ALA A 19 -18.99 -16.80 -1.49
CA ALA A 19 -20.23 -17.57 -1.49
C ALA A 19 -20.08 -18.83 -0.63
N PRO A 20 -21.18 -19.40 -0.11
CA PRO A 20 -21.12 -20.73 0.49
C PRO A 20 -20.55 -21.75 -0.49
N ASP A 21 -19.66 -22.63 -0.02
CA ASP A 21 -19.05 -23.66 -0.87
C ASP A 21 -20.14 -24.49 -1.56
N PRO A 22 -20.09 -24.63 -2.91
CA PRO A 22 -21.19 -25.26 -3.67
C PRO A 22 -21.37 -26.75 -3.33
N VAL A 23 -20.31 -27.44 -2.89
CA VAL A 23 -20.32 -28.88 -2.62
C VAL A 23 -20.67 -29.14 -1.15
N THR A 24 -19.90 -28.57 -0.24
CA THR A 24 -20.02 -28.84 1.22
C THR A 24 -21.01 -27.95 1.92
N LYS A 25 -21.42 -26.83 1.29
CA LYS A 25 -22.24 -25.75 1.87
C LYS A 25 -21.55 -25.03 3.06
N ALA A 26 -20.23 -25.18 3.21
CA ALA A 26 -19.49 -24.44 4.21
C ALA A 26 -19.68 -22.94 4.01
N ARG A 27 -20.00 -22.22 5.10
CA ARG A 27 -20.24 -20.76 5.04
C ARG A 27 -18.93 -19.96 5.01
N ALA A 28 -17.95 -20.36 5.79
CA ALA A 28 -16.62 -19.78 5.77
C ALA A 28 -15.89 -20.20 4.50
N THR A 29 -15.04 -19.31 3.96
CA THR A 29 -14.21 -19.62 2.79
C THR A 29 -13.30 -20.82 3.09
N PRO A 30 -13.36 -21.92 2.32
CA PRO A 30 -12.44 -23.05 2.48
C PRO A 30 -11.01 -22.69 2.11
N ILE A 31 -10.04 -23.36 2.72
CA ILE A 31 -8.63 -23.26 2.33
C ILE A 31 -8.34 -24.39 1.32
N TYR A 32 -8.19 -24.01 0.05
CA TYR A 32 -7.82 -24.96 -1.01
C TYR A 32 -6.30 -25.15 -1.04
N GLN A 33 -5.81 -25.98 -0.13
CA GLN A 33 -4.36 -26.28 0.00
C GLN A 33 -3.93 -27.34 -1.01
N THR A 34 -3.85 -26.96 -2.28
CA THR A 34 -3.41 -27.81 -3.39
C THR A 34 -2.49 -27.05 -4.33
N THR A 35 -1.65 -27.76 -5.07
CA THR A 35 -0.79 -27.16 -6.11
C THR A 35 -1.49 -27.10 -7.46
N SER A 36 -2.32 -28.07 -7.82
CA SER A 36 -2.87 -28.26 -9.17
C SER A 36 -4.30 -28.78 -9.13
N TYR A 37 -4.97 -28.66 -10.26
CA TYR A 37 -6.37 -29.03 -10.46
C TYR A 37 -6.49 -29.97 -11.65
N VAL A 38 -7.44 -30.90 -11.60
CA VAL A 38 -7.72 -31.83 -12.72
C VAL A 38 -8.58 -31.14 -13.76
N PHE A 39 -8.37 -31.47 -15.02
CA PHE A 39 -9.19 -31.04 -16.15
C PHE A 39 -10.28 -32.07 -16.44
N ASP A 40 -11.43 -31.64 -16.97
CA ASP A 40 -12.50 -32.52 -17.37
C ASP A 40 -12.09 -33.38 -18.60
N ASN A 41 -11.34 -32.77 -19.53
CA ASN A 41 -10.82 -33.40 -20.75
C ASN A 41 -9.71 -32.52 -21.37
N ALA A 42 -9.14 -32.95 -22.49
CA ALA A 42 -8.07 -32.24 -23.19
C ALA A 42 -8.51 -30.90 -23.79
N ASP A 43 -9.76 -30.79 -24.25
CA ASP A 43 -10.30 -29.55 -24.82
C ASP A 43 -10.50 -28.51 -23.73
N HIS A 44 -11.04 -28.89 -22.56
CA HIS A 44 -11.12 -28.03 -21.39
C HIS A 44 -9.72 -27.50 -20.99
N ALA A 45 -8.71 -28.35 -20.92
CA ALA A 45 -7.34 -27.96 -20.66
C ALA A 45 -6.83 -26.94 -21.69
N ALA A 46 -7.03 -27.20 -22.98
CA ALA A 46 -6.62 -26.30 -24.07
C ALA A 46 -7.29 -24.90 -23.96
N ASN A 47 -8.60 -24.88 -23.66
CA ASN A 47 -9.35 -23.63 -23.49
C ASN A 47 -8.82 -22.77 -22.31
N LEU A 48 -8.50 -23.41 -21.17
CA LEU A 48 -7.92 -22.70 -20.00
C LEU A 48 -6.56 -22.09 -20.33
N PHE A 49 -5.69 -22.85 -21.01
CA PHE A 49 -4.38 -22.34 -21.42
C PHE A 49 -4.44 -21.23 -22.48
N ALA A 50 -5.48 -21.26 -23.34
CA ALA A 50 -5.72 -20.25 -24.36
C ALA A 50 -6.46 -18.98 -23.84
N LEU A 51 -6.83 -18.91 -22.54
CA LEU A 51 -7.72 -17.89 -21.94
C LEU A 51 -9.10 -17.80 -22.65
N ALA A 52 -9.50 -18.85 -23.36
CA ALA A 52 -10.85 -18.98 -23.92
C ALA A 52 -11.89 -19.32 -22.84
N GLU A 53 -11.43 -19.86 -21.72
CA GLU A 53 -12.22 -20.17 -20.53
C GLU A 53 -11.41 -19.78 -19.27
N PHE A 54 -12.09 -19.31 -18.21
CA PHE A 54 -11.45 -19.02 -16.92
C PHE A 54 -11.64 -20.19 -15.96
N GLY A 55 -10.58 -20.59 -15.28
CA GLY A 55 -10.63 -21.68 -14.30
C GLY A 55 -9.29 -21.95 -13.64
N ASN A 56 -9.30 -22.86 -12.69
CA ASN A 56 -8.11 -23.21 -11.92
C ASN A 56 -7.24 -24.21 -12.66
N ILE A 57 -5.96 -23.90 -12.82
CA ILE A 57 -4.94 -24.77 -13.42
C ILE A 57 -3.91 -25.16 -12.36
N TYR A 58 -3.32 -24.16 -11.74
CA TYR A 58 -2.23 -24.29 -10.79
C TYR A 58 -2.27 -23.14 -9.78
N THR A 59 -2.12 -23.43 -8.50
CA THR A 59 -2.30 -22.46 -7.40
C THR A 59 -1.42 -21.21 -7.51
N ARG A 60 -0.22 -21.29 -8.11
CA ARG A 60 0.61 -20.11 -8.36
C ARG A 60 -0.09 -19.07 -9.24
N ILE A 61 -0.91 -19.52 -10.20
CA ILE A 61 -1.62 -18.64 -11.14
C ILE A 61 -2.96 -18.22 -10.57
N GLN A 62 -3.72 -19.20 -10.04
CA GLN A 62 -5.05 -18.97 -9.47
C GLN A 62 -5.43 -20.08 -8.48
N ASN A 63 -6.14 -19.69 -7.41
CA ASN A 63 -6.64 -20.61 -6.38
C ASN A 63 -7.94 -20.05 -5.81
N PRO A 64 -8.97 -20.85 -5.53
CA PRO A 64 -10.28 -20.37 -5.07
C PRO A 64 -10.21 -19.54 -3.77
N THR A 65 -9.29 -19.87 -2.85
CA THR A 65 -9.10 -19.07 -1.62
C THR A 65 -8.48 -17.71 -1.93
N GLN A 66 -7.49 -17.67 -2.81
CA GLN A 66 -6.86 -16.42 -3.26
C GLN A 66 -7.87 -15.54 -4.01
N ASP A 67 -8.70 -16.14 -4.86
CA ASP A 67 -9.72 -15.47 -5.66
C ASP A 67 -10.74 -14.71 -4.78
N VAL A 68 -11.16 -15.29 -3.65
CA VAL A 68 -12.01 -14.58 -2.67
C VAL A 68 -11.34 -13.31 -2.16
N LEU A 69 -10.04 -13.36 -1.85
CA LEU A 69 -9.29 -12.19 -1.40
C LEU A 69 -9.20 -11.13 -2.50
N GLU A 70 -8.90 -11.54 -3.74
CA GLU A 70 -8.81 -10.67 -4.90
C GLU A 70 -10.11 -9.95 -5.19
N GLN A 71 -11.23 -10.68 -5.28
CA GLN A 71 -12.55 -10.11 -5.51
C GLN A 71 -12.96 -9.15 -4.38
N ARG A 72 -12.61 -9.46 -3.13
CA ARG A 72 -12.88 -8.61 -1.98
C ARG A 72 -12.13 -7.30 -2.05
N LEU A 73 -10.82 -7.34 -2.32
CA LEU A 73 -9.98 -6.16 -2.46
C LEU A 73 -10.44 -5.28 -3.62
N ALA A 74 -10.72 -5.87 -4.78
CA ALA A 74 -11.28 -5.14 -5.93
C ALA A 74 -12.60 -4.44 -5.57
N ALA A 75 -13.52 -5.14 -4.89
CA ALA A 75 -14.80 -4.57 -4.49
C ALA A 75 -14.69 -3.44 -3.46
N LEU A 76 -13.72 -3.51 -2.54
CA LEU A 76 -13.49 -2.49 -1.51
C LEU A 76 -12.85 -1.24 -2.08
N GLU A 77 -11.85 -1.37 -2.95
CA GLU A 77 -11.25 -0.24 -3.66
C GLU A 77 -12.17 0.34 -4.74
N GLY A 78 -13.08 -0.47 -5.29
CA GLY A 78 -13.93 -0.09 -6.43
C GLY A 78 -13.26 -0.34 -7.77
N GLY A 79 -12.31 -1.26 -7.83
CA GLY A 79 -11.62 -1.69 -9.05
C GLY A 79 -12.36 -2.78 -9.80
N THR A 80 -11.88 -3.09 -11.01
CA THR A 80 -12.43 -4.12 -11.91
C THR A 80 -11.83 -5.49 -11.66
N GLY A 81 -10.59 -5.57 -11.13
CA GLY A 81 -9.91 -6.81 -10.84
C GLY A 81 -8.73 -6.60 -9.88
N ALA A 82 -8.27 -7.68 -9.25
CA ALA A 82 -7.11 -7.66 -8.39
C ALA A 82 -6.22 -8.88 -8.58
N LEU A 83 -4.96 -8.74 -8.18
CA LEU A 83 -3.96 -9.81 -8.13
C LEU A 83 -3.29 -9.79 -6.77
N VAL A 84 -3.38 -10.89 -6.00
CA VAL A 84 -2.68 -11.02 -4.73
C VAL A 84 -1.33 -11.70 -4.89
N LEU A 85 -0.35 -11.21 -4.14
CA LEU A 85 1.06 -11.55 -4.25
C LEU A 85 1.66 -11.84 -2.86
N SER A 86 2.85 -12.41 -2.84
CA SER A 86 3.55 -12.80 -1.61
C SER A 86 3.96 -11.63 -0.70
N SER A 87 4.02 -10.39 -1.19
CA SER A 87 4.39 -9.20 -0.40
C SER A 87 4.00 -7.90 -1.10
N GLY A 88 3.92 -6.79 -0.35
CA GLY A 88 3.75 -5.45 -0.89
C GLY A 88 4.88 -5.05 -1.86
N GLN A 89 6.13 -5.45 -1.57
CA GLN A 89 7.26 -5.19 -2.49
C GLN A 89 7.11 -5.95 -3.81
N ALA A 90 6.56 -7.16 -3.80
CA ALA A 90 6.22 -7.87 -5.02
C ALA A 90 5.11 -7.14 -5.80
N ALA A 91 4.12 -6.58 -5.10
CA ALA A 91 3.07 -5.79 -5.73
C ALA A 91 3.62 -4.54 -6.42
N SER A 92 4.43 -3.73 -5.73
CA SER A 92 5.06 -2.54 -6.32
C SER A 92 6.00 -2.90 -7.48
N THR A 93 6.78 -3.99 -7.36
CA THR A 93 7.67 -4.47 -8.42
C THR A 93 6.87 -4.89 -9.66
N PHE A 94 5.85 -5.70 -9.48
CA PHE A 94 5.04 -6.19 -10.60
C PHE A 94 4.22 -5.08 -11.24
N ALA A 95 3.72 -4.13 -10.44
CA ALA A 95 2.98 -2.99 -10.97
C ALA A 95 3.83 -2.19 -11.97
N ILE A 96 5.12 -2.02 -11.70
CA ILE A 96 6.03 -1.31 -12.62
C ILE A 96 6.45 -2.21 -13.79
N LEU A 97 6.94 -3.43 -13.53
CA LEU A 97 7.42 -4.33 -14.57
C LEU A 97 6.33 -4.76 -15.55
N ASN A 98 5.06 -4.62 -15.18
CA ASN A 98 3.95 -4.92 -16.06
C ASN A 98 3.86 -4.00 -17.30
N ILE A 99 4.36 -2.77 -17.17
CA ILE A 99 4.25 -1.72 -18.21
C ILE A 99 5.55 -1.00 -18.49
N ALA A 100 6.61 -1.25 -17.74
CA ALA A 100 7.95 -0.68 -17.96
C ALA A 100 9.00 -1.78 -18.12
N GLN A 101 9.97 -1.55 -18.99
CA GLN A 101 11.07 -2.45 -19.30
C GLN A 101 12.39 -1.70 -19.39
N ALA A 102 13.49 -2.40 -19.70
CA ALA A 102 14.80 -1.76 -19.89
C ALA A 102 14.74 -0.63 -20.93
N GLY A 103 15.26 0.53 -20.58
CA GLY A 103 15.20 1.76 -21.37
C GLY A 103 14.00 2.67 -21.07
N ASP A 104 13.05 2.21 -20.25
CA ASP A 104 11.90 3.01 -19.84
C ASP A 104 12.20 3.85 -18.59
N HIS A 105 11.35 4.83 -18.35
CA HIS A 105 11.42 5.77 -17.25
C HIS A 105 10.06 5.88 -16.55
N PHE A 106 10.06 6.22 -15.25
CA PHE A 106 8.87 6.62 -14.53
C PHE A 106 9.15 7.75 -13.53
N VAL A 107 8.10 8.43 -13.11
CA VAL A 107 8.16 9.50 -12.12
C VAL A 107 7.60 9.00 -10.79
N SER A 108 8.28 9.28 -9.69
CA SER A 108 7.81 8.87 -8.36
C SER A 108 7.91 10.01 -7.36
N SER A 109 6.98 10.11 -6.42
CA SER A 109 7.21 10.90 -5.21
C SER A 109 8.44 10.39 -4.46
N SER A 110 9.19 11.29 -3.82
CA SER A 110 10.24 10.92 -2.85
C SER A 110 9.66 10.53 -1.49
N SER A 111 8.42 10.96 -1.19
CA SER A 111 7.71 10.65 0.05
C SER A 111 7.01 9.29 -0.02
N ILE A 112 7.79 8.23 -0.10
CA ILE A 112 7.35 6.84 -0.16
C ILE A 112 8.11 5.98 0.83
N TYR A 113 7.61 4.78 1.10
CA TYR A 113 8.29 3.81 1.96
C TYR A 113 9.74 3.58 1.53
N GLY A 114 10.67 3.64 2.48
CA GLY A 114 12.11 3.53 2.19
C GLY A 114 12.53 2.26 1.43
N GLY A 115 11.82 1.15 1.63
CA GLY A 115 12.04 -0.08 0.86
C GLY A 115 11.64 0.09 -0.61
N THR A 116 10.56 0.81 -0.89
CA THR A 116 10.11 1.13 -2.25
C THR A 116 11.05 2.13 -2.91
N TYR A 117 11.52 3.15 -2.17
CA TYR A 117 12.55 4.06 -2.67
C TYR A 117 13.82 3.31 -3.10
N ASN A 118 14.30 2.38 -2.27
CA ASN A 118 15.49 1.56 -2.59
C ASN A 118 15.23 0.61 -3.79
N LEU A 119 14.04 0.02 -3.87
CA LEU A 119 13.62 -0.77 -5.03
C LEU A 119 13.76 0.05 -6.32
N PHE A 120 13.21 1.26 -6.33
CA PHE A 120 13.19 2.14 -7.50
C PHE A 120 14.58 2.63 -7.86
N LYS A 121 15.29 3.21 -6.90
CA LYS A 121 16.58 3.86 -7.13
C LYS A 121 17.72 2.89 -7.48
N TYR A 122 17.72 1.71 -6.87
CA TYR A 122 18.88 0.81 -6.97
C TYR A 122 18.56 -0.52 -7.65
N THR A 123 17.41 -1.12 -7.38
CA THR A 123 17.08 -2.46 -7.91
C THR A 123 16.56 -2.38 -9.35
N LEU A 124 15.57 -1.52 -9.62
CA LEU A 124 15.03 -1.35 -10.96
C LEU A 124 16.06 -0.72 -11.92
N ALA A 125 16.92 0.15 -11.41
CA ALA A 125 18.04 0.70 -12.19
C ALA A 125 18.97 -0.39 -12.76
N LYS A 126 19.19 -1.51 -12.02
CA LYS A 126 19.96 -2.67 -12.51
C LYS A 126 19.22 -3.43 -13.62
N LEU A 127 17.91 -3.27 -13.71
CA LEU A 127 17.07 -3.82 -14.78
C LEU A 127 16.93 -2.83 -15.95
N GLY A 128 17.63 -1.69 -15.91
CA GLY A 128 17.63 -0.66 -16.96
C GLY A 128 16.39 0.23 -16.94
N ILE A 129 15.65 0.31 -15.84
CA ILE A 129 14.48 1.18 -15.67
C ILE A 129 14.89 2.38 -14.82
N ASP A 130 14.74 3.59 -15.37
CA ASP A 130 15.08 4.84 -14.70
C ASP A 130 13.91 5.41 -13.91
N VAL A 131 14.23 6.13 -12.82
CA VAL A 131 13.26 6.88 -12.01
C VAL A 131 13.70 8.33 -11.83
N THR A 132 12.77 9.28 -11.97
CA THR A 132 12.92 10.64 -11.44
C THR A 132 12.05 10.79 -10.20
N PHE A 133 12.67 11.14 -9.09
CA PHE A 133 11.94 11.47 -7.86
C PHE A 133 11.54 12.94 -7.84
N VAL A 134 10.26 13.20 -7.56
CA VAL A 134 9.71 14.51 -7.26
C VAL A 134 9.96 14.77 -5.78
N GLU A 135 10.66 15.84 -5.46
CA GLU A 135 11.04 16.17 -4.10
C GLU A 135 9.89 16.82 -3.32
N ASN A 136 9.19 17.76 -3.98
CA ASN A 136 7.97 18.35 -3.45
C ASN A 136 6.75 17.81 -4.19
N GLN A 137 6.15 16.73 -3.66
CA GLN A 137 4.97 16.12 -4.29
C GLN A 137 3.75 17.04 -4.37
N ASP A 138 3.70 18.14 -3.61
CA ASP A 138 2.62 19.12 -3.61
C ASP A 138 2.77 20.14 -4.76
N ASP A 139 3.95 20.22 -5.42
CA ASP A 139 4.17 21.00 -6.64
C ASP A 139 3.88 20.15 -7.89
N ILE A 140 2.66 20.25 -8.41
CA ILE A 140 2.25 19.51 -9.62
C ILE A 140 3.12 19.83 -10.84
N GLU A 141 3.69 21.03 -10.91
CA GLU A 141 4.60 21.40 -11.99
C GLU A 141 5.93 20.62 -11.92
N GLU A 142 6.36 20.19 -10.74
CA GLU A 142 7.53 19.32 -10.61
C GLU A 142 7.28 17.95 -11.23
N TRP A 143 6.09 17.38 -11.07
CA TRP A 143 5.67 16.14 -11.76
C TRP A 143 5.69 16.31 -13.27
N ARG A 144 5.13 17.41 -13.79
CA ARG A 144 5.11 17.69 -15.22
C ARG A 144 6.53 17.84 -15.80
N ARG A 145 7.41 18.56 -15.10
CA ARG A 145 8.82 18.75 -15.53
C ARG A 145 9.64 17.46 -15.51
N ALA A 146 9.28 16.48 -14.70
CA ALA A 146 9.94 15.18 -14.60
C ALA A 146 9.62 14.24 -15.77
N VAL A 147 8.60 14.52 -16.57
CA VAL A 147 8.17 13.68 -17.70
C VAL A 147 9.24 13.65 -18.79
N ARG A 148 9.50 12.45 -19.31
CA ARG A 148 10.39 12.20 -20.47
C ARG A 148 9.62 11.46 -21.58
N PRO A 149 10.11 11.42 -22.82
CA PRO A 149 9.45 10.69 -23.91
C PRO A 149 9.19 9.20 -23.60
N ASN A 150 10.07 8.58 -22.80
CA ASN A 150 10.01 7.18 -22.41
C ASN A 150 9.36 6.97 -21.02
N THR A 151 8.67 7.98 -20.47
CA THR A 151 7.93 7.84 -19.20
C THR A 151 6.73 6.91 -19.39
N LYS A 152 6.55 5.95 -18.48
CA LYS A 152 5.51 4.92 -18.53
C LYS A 152 4.44 5.03 -17.44
N LEU A 153 4.76 5.63 -16.30
CA LEU A 153 3.82 5.76 -15.18
C LEU A 153 4.28 6.86 -14.21
N PHE A 154 3.34 7.28 -13.35
CA PHE A 154 3.63 8.00 -12.12
C PHE A 154 3.36 7.07 -10.94
N PHE A 155 4.14 7.22 -9.85
CA PHE A 155 3.98 6.44 -8.62
C PHE A 155 4.00 7.35 -7.38
N ALA A 156 3.06 7.13 -6.44
CA ALA A 156 3.03 7.83 -5.16
C ALA A 156 2.41 6.95 -4.06
N GLU A 157 2.48 7.40 -2.80
CA GLU A 157 1.67 6.89 -1.69
C GLU A 157 0.54 7.87 -1.39
N THR A 158 -0.67 7.37 -1.09
CA THR A 158 -1.81 8.22 -0.71
C THR A 158 -1.55 8.99 0.58
N ILE A 159 -0.89 8.34 1.53
CA ILE A 159 -0.34 8.93 2.75
C ILE A 159 1.11 8.47 2.87
N GLY A 160 2.03 9.41 2.77
CA GLY A 160 3.46 9.13 2.74
C GLY A 160 4.01 8.66 4.09
N ASN A 161 5.13 7.93 4.07
CA ASN A 161 5.81 7.42 5.25
C ASN A 161 7.33 7.68 5.13
N PRO A 162 7.96 8.48 6.01
CA PRO A 162 7.51 8.88 7.36
C PRO A 162 6.83 10.25 7.47
N GLN A 163 6.65 10.99 6.39
CA GLN A 163 6.18 12.39 6.44
C GLN A 163 4.69 12.54 6.78
N ILE A 164 3.89 11.50 6.60
CA ILE A 164 2.43 11.49 6.84
C ILE A 164 1.70 12.60 6.05
N ASN A 165 2.29 13.01 4.95
CA ASN A 165 1.71 13.96 4.00
C ASN A 165 0.64 13.26 3.15
N VAL A 166 -0.43 13.97 2.84
CA VAL A 166 -1.54 13.48 2.01
C VAL A 166 -1.34 13.95 0.58
N LEU A 167 -1.34 13.02 -0.37
CA LEU A 167 -1.17 13.29 -1.79
C LEU A 167 -2.37 14.04 -2.35
N ASP A 168 -2.15 15.06 -3.18
CA ASP A 168 -3.16 15.57 -4.11
C ASP A 168 -3.36 14.57 -5.27
N ILE A 169 -4.16 13.53 -5.00
CA ILE A 169 -4.34 12.40 -5.93
C ILE A 169 -4.86 12.90 -7.28
N LYS A 170 -5.84 13.82 -7.25
CA LYS A 170 -6.43 14.34 -8.49
C LYS A 170 -5.43 15.14 -9.31
N GLY A 171 -4.69 16.05 -8.69
CA GLY A 171 -3.69 16.87 -9.39
C GLY A 171 -2.59 16.03 -10.03
N VAL A 172 -2.09 15.02 -9.31
CA VAL A 172 -1.05 14.11 -9.82
C VAL A 172 -1.60 13.18 -10.91
N ALA A 173 -2.86 12.70 -10.78
CA ALA A 173 -3.52 11.90 -11.82
C ALA A 173 -3.72 12.70 -13.10
N ASP A 174 -4.21 13.94 -12.99
CA ASP A 174 -4.39 14.82 -14.15
C ASP A 174 -3.05 15.03 -14.88
N ALA A 175 -1.95 15.28 -14.16
CA ALA A 175 -0.61 15.43 -14.76
C ALA A 175 -0.09 14.13 -15.40
N ALA A 176 -0.37 12.97 -14.83
CA ALA A 176 -0.03 11.68 -15.43
C ALA A 176 -0.82 11.44 -16.73
N HIS A 177 -2.12 11.70 -16.71
CA HIS A 177 -3.00 11.53 -17.88
C HIS A 177 -2.66 12.53 -18.99
N GLU A 178 -2.29 13.78 -18.69
CA GLU A 178 -1.75 14.74 -19.68
C GLU A 178 -0.50 14.18 -20.38
N ALA A 179 0.32 13.44 -19.65
CA ALA A 179 1.48 12.75 -20.23
C ALA A 179 1.12 11.43 -20.94
N GLY A 180 -0.14 11.00 -20.94
CA GLY A 180 -0.62 9.74 -21.52
C GLY A 180 -0.11 8.51 -20.77
N VAL A 181 0.06 8.59 -19.43
CA VAL A 181 0.53 7.49 -18.58
C VAL A 181 -0.38 7.33 -17.36
N PRO A 182 -0.46 6.11 -16.77
CA PRO A 182 -1.28 5.89 -15.57
C PRO A 182 -0.61 6.43 -14.30
N LEU A 183 -1.44 6.74 -13.30
CA LEU A 183 -1.03 6.93 -11.92
C LEU A 183 -1.22 5.62 -11.13
N ILE A 184 -0.12 5.12 -10.57
CA ILE A 184 -0.12 4.01 -9.60
C ILE A 184 0.04 4.58 -8.20
N VAL A 185 -0.82 4.20 -7.26
CA VAL A 185 -0.71 4.66 -5.87
C VAL A 185 -0.64 3.48 -4.90
N ASP A 186 0.23 3.60 -3.91
CA ASP A 186 0.23 2.72 -2.75
C ASP A 186 -0.74 3.26 -1.70
N ASN A 187 -1.80 2.50 -1.43
CA ASN A 187 -2.87 2.87 -0.50
C ASN A 187 -2.78 2.12 0.84
N THR A 188 -1.59 1.65 1.20
CA THR A 188 -1.35 0.78 2.36
C THR A 188 -1.75 1.43 3.68
N ILE A 189 -1.42 2.70 3.92
CA ILE A 189 -1.70 3.39 5.19
C ILE A 189 -3.19 3.75 5.30
N ALA A 190 -3.76 4.32 4.25
CA ALA A 190 -5.15 4.75 4.27
C ALA A 190 -6.12 3.57 4.26
N THR A 191 -5.81 2.49 3.56
CA THR A 191 -6.74 1.41 3.22
C THR A 191 -7.95 1.93 2.40
N PRO A 192 -8.70 1.06 1.73
CA PRO A 192 -9.90 1.49 0.99
C PRO A 192 -11.03 2.02 1.90
N TYR A 193 -10.88 1.91 3.22
CA TYR A 193 -11.85 2.45 4.17
C TYR A 193 -11.75 3.97 4.31
N LEU A 194 -10.53 4.53 4.30
CA LEU A 194 -10.30 5.97 4.47
C LEU A 194 -10.20 6.69 3.12
N ILE A 195 -9.46 6.12 2.16
CA ILE A 195 -9.27 6.70 0.81
C ILE A 195 -9.54 5.62 -0.23
N ARG A 196 -10.30 5.97 -1.26
CA ARG A 196 -10.48 5.16 -2.47
C ARG A 196 -9.89 5.91 -3.66
N PRO A 197 -8.64 5.64 -4.03
CA PRO A 197 -7.90 6.46 -4.99
C PRO A 197 -8.53 6.53 -6.39
N PHE A 198 -9.26 5.48 -6.81
CA PHE A 198 -9.97 5.46 -8.09
C PHE A 198 -11.05 6.54 -8.20
N GLU A 199 -11.65 6.96 -7.09
CA GLU A 199 -12.64 8.04 -7.04
C GLU A 199 -11.99 9.41 -7.33
N HIS A 200 -10.66 9.49 -7.33
CA HIS A 200 -9.87 10.70 -7.51
C HIS A 200 -8.92 10.64 -8.72
N GLY A 201 -9.05 9.63 -9.58
CA GLY A 201 -8.34 9.54 -10.85
C GLY A 201 -7.10 8.64 -10.87
N ALA A 202 -6.74 7.96 -9.78
CA ALA A 202 -5.72 6.91 -9.85
C ALA A 202 -6.20 5.76 -10.75
N ASP A 203 -5.26 5.06 -11.39
CA ASP A 203 -5.57 3.97 -12.34
C ASP A 203 -5.28 2.60 -11.75
N ILE A 204 -4.19 2.49 -11.00
CA ILE A 204 -3.76 1.25 -10.35
C ILE A 204 -3.50 1.55 -8.87
N VAL A 205 -3.95 0.65 -8.01
CA VAL A 205 -3.68 0.69 -6.58
C VAL A 205 -2.82 -0.50 -6.18
N VAL A 206 -1.80 -0.27 -5.37
CA VAL A 206 -1.02 -1.34 -4.73
C VAL A 206 -1.18 -1.29 -3.22
N HIS A 207 -1.06 -2.45 -2.58
CA HIS A 207 -1.08 -2.58 -1.13
C HIS A 207 -0.01 -3.53 -0.61
N SER A 208 0.58 -3.18 0.50
CA SER A 208 1.07 -4.17 1.43
C SER A 208 -0.10 -4.63 2.31
N VAL A 209 -0.79 -5.71 1.91
CA VAL A 209 -1.91 -6.26 2.69
C VAL A 209 -1.46 -6.83 4.05
N THR A 210 -0.15 -6.94 4.25
CA THR A 210 0.54 -7.23 5.52
C THR A 210 0.13 -6.28 6.65
N LYS A 211 -0.14 -5.00 6.31
CA LYS A 211 -0.31 -3.88 7.24
C LYS A 211 -1.76 -3.81 7.73
N PHE A 212 -2.37 -2.66 7.72
CA PHE A 212 -3.73 -2.42 8.22
C PHE A 212 -4.81 -3.34 7.65
N LEU A 213 -4.70 -3.78 6.39
CA LEU A 213 -5.66 -4.72 5.79
C LEU A 213 -5.67 -6.05 6.54
N GLY A 214 -4.52 -6.68 6.73
CA GLY A 214 -4.38 -7.89 7.54
C GLY A 214 -4.51 -7.60 9.05
N GLY A 215 -3.85 -6.57 9.53
CA GLY A 215 -3.99 -5.93 10.83
C GLY A 215 -3.42 -6.67 12.03
N HIS A 216 -2.94 -7.90 11.91
CA HIS A 216 -2.59 -8.75 13.05
C HIS A 216 -1.08 -9.09 13.15
N GLY A 217 -0.26 -8.61 12.21
CA GLY A 217 1.18 -8.87 12.20
C GLY A 217 1.57 -10.34 11.96
N THR A 218 0.64 -11.17 11.48
CA THR A 218 0.83 -12.62 11.35
C THR A 218 1.14 -13.08 9.93
N THR A 219 0.84 -12.25 8.93
CA THR A 219 0.85 -12.69 7.53
C THR A 219 1.40 -11.61 6.61
N ILE A 220 2.35 -11.98 5.76
CA ILE A 220 2.88 -11.11 4.71
C ILE A 220 2.08 -11.35 3.43
N GLY A 221 1.72 -10.26 2.73
CA GLY A 221 1.06 -10.31 1.44
C GLY A 221 1.07 -8.96 0.74
N GLY A 222 0.84 -8.96 -0.56
CA GLY A 222 0.68 -7.79 -1.40
C GLY A 222 -0.54 -7.91 -2.31
N ALA A 223 -0.99 -6.80 -2.85
CA ALA A 223 -2.04 -6.79 -3.86
C ALA A 223 -1.81 -5.67 -4.88
N ILE A 224 -2.22 -5.95 -6.11
CA ILE A 224 -2.41 -4.97 -7.19
C ILE A 224 -3.91 -4.95 -7.49
N ILE A 225 -4.52 -3.78 -7.57
CA ILE A 225 -5.91 -3.60 -7.96
C ILE A 225 -5.93 -2.70 -9.20
N ASP A 226 -6.64 -3.14 -10.23
CA ASP A 226 -6.84 -2.41 -11.47
C ASP A 226 -8.16 -1.64 -11.39
N GLY A 227 -8.11 -0.31 -11.57
CA GLY A 227 -9.30 0.54 -11.63
C GLY A 227 -10.11 0.33 -12.91
N GLY A 228 -9.49 -0.18 -13.97
CA GLY A 228 -10.11 -0.43 -15.26
C GLY A 228 -10.42 0.82 -16.07
N SER A 229 -9.97 1.99 -15.64
CA SER A 229 -10.26 3.28 -16.25
C SER A 229 -9.25 3.74 -17.28
N PHE A 230 -8.00 3.28 -17.20
CA PHE A 230 -6.96 3.71 -18.11
C PHE A 230 -7.14 3.10 -19.51
N ALA A 231 -7.18 3.95 -20.54
CA ALA A 231 -7.41 3.54 -21.92
C ALA A 231 -6.10 3.06 -22.60
N TRP A 232 -5.66 1.83 -22.29
CA TRP A 232 -4.45 1.23 -22.83
C TRP A 232 -4.45 1.20 -24.37
N SER A 233 -5.61 0.85 -24.95
CA SER A 233 -5.82 0.79 -26.41
C SER A 233 -5.73 2.14 -27.13
N GLN A 234 -5.80 3.26 -26.42
CA GLN A 234 -5.59 4.61 -26.96
C GLN A 234 -4.12 5.08 -26.86
N ASN A 235 -3.28 4.34 -26.10
CA ASN A 235 -1.88 4.65 -25.87
C ASN A 235 -0.95 3.54 -26.37
N VAL A 236 -1.23 2.97 -27.54
CA VAL A 236 -0.56 1.76 -28.09
C VAL A 236 0.96 1.90 -28.18
N ASP A 237 1.45 3.06 -28.62
CA ASP A 237 2.89 3.31 -28.77
C ASP A 237 3.63 3.29 -27.43
N LYS A 238 2.93 3.61 -26.35
CA LYS A 238 3.51 3.60 -24.99
C LYS A 238 3.44 2.22 -24.33
N PHE A 239 2.39 1.45 -24.64
CA PHE A 239 2.12 0.19 -23.95
C PHE A 239 1.96 -1.00 -24.92
N PRO A 240 2.95 -1.24 -25.82
CA PRO A 240 2.87 -2.35 -26.77
C PRO A 240 2.73 -3.71 -26.09
N GLY A 241 3.32 -3.88 -24.88
CA GLY A 241 3.20 -5.13 -24.11
C GLY A 241 1.77 -5.48 -23.64
N LEU A 242 0.79 -4.56 -23.75
CA LEU A 242 -0.62 -4.81 -23.47
C LEU A 242 -1.46 -4.88 -24.75
N THR A 243 -1.04 -4.15 -25.80
CA THR A 243 -1.84 -3.87 -26.98
C THR A 243 -1.42 -4.67 -28.21
N GLU A 244 -0.16 -5.11 -28.27
CA GLU A 244 0.36 -5.94 -29.36
C GLU A 244 0.34 -7.43 -29.02
N PRO A 245 0.46 -8.33 -30.02
CA PRO A 245 0.55 -9.77 -29.80
C PRO A 245 1.75 -10.15 -28.93
N ASP A 246 1.50 -10.81 -27.80
CA ASP A 246 2.54 -11.32 -26.90
C ASP A 246 3.01 -12.71 -27.34
N PRO A 247 4.27 -12.88 -27.80
CA PRO A 247 4.80 -14.16 -28.21
C PRO A 247 4.89 -15.18 -27.05
N SER A 248 5.00 -14.72 -25.80
CA SER A 248 5.02 -15.59 -24.61
C SER A 248 3.64 -16.13 -24.25
N TYR A 249 2.58 -15.55 -24.86
CA TYR A 249 1.20 -15.96 -24.63
C TYR A 249 0.46 -16.24 -25.96
N HIS A 250 1.05 -17.09 -26.80
CA HIS A 250 0.48 -17.57 -28.06
C HIS A 250 0.08 -16.46 -29.07
N GLY A 251 0.67 -15.27 -28.96
CA GLY A 251 0.33 -14.13 -29.81
C GLY A 251 -0.96 -13.40 -29.41
N ALA A 252 -1.46 -13.59 -28.20
CA ALA A 252 -2.62 -12.84 -27.72
C ALA A 252 -2.25 -11.38 -27.42
N SER A 253 -3.11 -10.44 -27.80
CA SER A 253 -3.10 -9.07 -27.30
C SER A 253 -4.04 -9.00 -26.11
N TYR A 254 -3.56 -8.52 -24.96
CA TYR A 254 -4.36 -8.50 -23.73
C TYR A 254 -5.57 -7.57 -23.84
N THR A 255 -5.40 -6.38 -24.41
CA THR A 255 -6.51 -5.44 -24.62
C THR A 255 -7.56 -5.99 -25.59
N ALA A 256 -7.16 -6.73 -26.61
CA ALA A 256 -8.09 -7.37 -27.54
C ALA A 256 -8.81 -8.58 -26.92
N ALA A 257 -8.15 -9.31 -26.02
CA ALA A 257 -8.71 -10.52 -25.40
C ALA A 257 -9.70 -10.22 -24.29
N VAL A 258 -9.39 -9.24 -23.42
CA VAL A 258 -10.17 -8.98 -22.18
C VAL A 258 -10.60 -7.51 -22.02
N GLY A 259 -10.31 -6.64 -23.00
CA GLY A 259 -10.58 -5.20 -22.92
C GLY A 259 -9.62 -4.44 -22.02
N ASP A 260 -9.62 -3.11 -22.13
CA ASP A 260 -8.75 -2.22 -21.34
C ASP A 260 -8.94 -2.43 -19.82
N GLY A 261 -10.15 -2.67 -19.38
CA GLY A 261 -10.50 -2.76 -17.97
C GLY A 261 -9.93 -3.96 -17.20
N LEU A 262 -9.39 -4.97 -17.89
CA LEU A 262 -8.78 -6.17 -17.26
C LEU A 262 -7.39 -6.50 -17.82
N ALA A 263 -6.98 -5.86 -18.93
CA ALA A 263 -5.74 -6.19 -19.62
C ALA A 263 -4.51 -6.13 -18.70
N TYR A 264 -4.45 -5.12 -17.86
CA TYR A 264 -3.32 -4.92 -16.95
C TYR A 264 -3.20 -6.02 -15.89
N VAL A 265 -4.29 -6.32 -15.19
CA VAL A 265 -4.27 -7.33 -14.11
C VAL A 265 -4.13 -8.75 -14.66
N ILE A 266 -4.71 -9.04 -15.82
CA ILE A 266 -4.57 -10.36 -16.48
C ILE A 266 -3.13 -10.58 -16.93
N LYS A 267 -2.49 -9.58 -17.60
CA LYS A 267 -1.09 -9.69 -17.97
C LYS A 267 -0.19 -9.90 -16.75
N ALA A 268 -0.38 -9.14 -15.68
CA ALA A 268 0.39 -9.32 -14.45
C ALA A 268 0.28 -10.75 -13.89
N ARG A 269 -0.90 -11.36 -13.97
CA ARG A 269 -1.17 -12.75 -13.54
C ARG A 269 -0.50 -13.79 -14.44
N VAL A 270 -0.80 -13.74 -15.74
CA VAL A 270 -0.44 -14.81 -16.67
C VAL A 270 0.99 -14.73 -17.18
N GLN A 271 1.64 -13.58 -17.03
CA GLN A 271 3.05 -13.36 -17.36
C GLN A 271 3.92 -13.24 -16.09
N LEU A 272 3.81 -12.12 -15.36
CA LEU A 272 4.75 -11.85 -14.26
C LEU A 272 4.60 -12.83 -13.08
N LEU A 273 3.37 -13.09 -12.63
CA LEU A 273 3.16 -14.04 -11.53
C LEU A 273 3.53 -15.46 -11.94
N ARG A 274 3.14 -15.88 -13.14
CA ARG A 274 3.48 -17.20 -13.68
C ARG A 274 5.00 -17.40 -13.72
N ASP A 275 5.74 -16.41 -14.23
CA ASP A 275 7.16 -16.54 -14.57
C ASP A 275 8.09 -16.22 -13.39
N LEU A 276 7.78 -15.20 -12.58
CA LEU A 276 8.59 -14.76 -11.44
C LEU A 276 8.18 -15.42 -10.11
N GLY A 277 6.96 -15.95 -10.02
CA GLY A 277 6.58 -16.88 -8.96
C GLY A 277 6.25 -16.26 -7.59
N SER A 278 6.01 -14.97 -7.46
CA SER A 278 5.68 -14.30 -6.18
C SER A 278 4.24 -14.60 -5.70
N ALA A 279 3.82 -15.86 -5.73
CA ALA A 279 2.49 -16.29 -5.33
C ALA A 279 2.31 -16.26 -3.81
N ILE A 280 1.12 -15.85 -3.37
CA ILE A 280 0.72 -15.96 -1.96
C ILE A 280 0.24 -17.39 -1.67
N ALA A 281 0.51 -17.91 -0.47
CA ALA A 281 -0.03 -19.21 -0.06
C ALA A 281 -1.54 -19.11 0.25
N PRO A 282 -2.36 -20.15 -0.03
CA PRO A 282 -3.80 -20.15 0.30
C PRO A 282 -4.09 -19.89 1.77
N GLN A 283 -3.29 -20.43 2.69
CA GLN A 283 -3.40 -20.17 4.12
C GLN A 283 -3.16 -18.68 4.45
N SER A 284 -2.18 -18.05 3.78
CA SER A 284 -1.92 -16.62 3.97
C SER A 284 -3.07 -15.77 3.45
N ALA A 285 -3.62 -16.10 2.28
CA ALA A 285 -4.80 -15.43 1.73
C ALA A 285 -6.00 -15.55 2.69
N TRP A 286 -6.22 -16.71 3.28
CA TRP A 286 -7.30 -16.94 4.25
C TRP A 286 -7.12 -16.11 5.53
N ASN A 287 -5.91 -16.02 6.09
CA ASN A 287 -5.64 -15.16 7.24
C ASN A 287 -5.95 -13.69 6.94
N LEU A 288 -5.60 -13.22 5.74
CA LEU A 288 -5.87 -11.85 5.30
C LEU A 288 -7.37 -11.59 5.09
N ILE A 289 -8.12 -12.57 4.56
CA ILE A 289 -9.59 -12.51 4.46
C ILE A 289 -10.19 -12.23 5.83
N GLN A 290 -9.77 -12.96 6.87
CA GLN A 290 -10.27 -12.76 8.25
C GLN A 290 -9.93 -11.36 8.77
N GLY A 291 -8.73 -10.86 8.52
CA GLY A 291 -8.35 -9.50 8.90
C GLY A 291 -9.24 -8.44 8.25
N ILE A 292 -9.53 -8.59 6.96
CA ILE A 292 -10.36 -7.64 6.21
C ILE A 292 -11.82 -7.64 6.69
N GLU A 293 -12.36 -8.75 7.18
CA GLU A 293 -13.75 -8.84 7.64
C GLU A 293 -14.07 -7.88 8.81
N THR A 294 -13.06 -7.39 9.53
CA THR A 294 -13.19 -6.41 10.62
C THR A 294 -12.50 -5.08 10.33
N LEU A 295 -12.15 -4.82 9.07
CA LEU A 295 -11.32 -3.67 8.69
C LEU A 295 -11.91 -2.34 9.16
N SER A 296 -13.18 -2.05 8.85
CA SER A 296 -13.83 -0.78 9.21
C SER A 296 -13.78 -0.52 10.72
N LEU A 297 -14.13 -1.53 11.53
CA LEU A 297 -14.12 -1.42 12.99
C LEU A 297 -12.72 -1.14 13.54
N ARG A 298 -11.70 -1.78 12.95
CA ARG A 298 -10.30 -1.57 13.37
C ARG A 298 -9.81 -0.20 12.98
N ILE A 299 -10.06 0.21 11.73
CA ILE A 299 -9.58 1.50 11.23
C ILE A 299 -10.22 2.67 11.97
N GLU A 300 -11.52 2.62 12.28
CA GLU A 300 -12.19 3.62 13.12
C GLU A 300 -11.49 3.79 14.47
N ARG A 301 -11.21 2.67 15.17
CA ARG A 301 -10.51 2.71 16.45
C ARG A 301 -9.06 3.18 16.30
N HIS A 302 -8.34 2.73 15.28
CA HIS A 302 -6.99 3.19 14.98
C HIS A 302 -6.93 4.70 14.80
N VAL A 303 -7.82 5.26 13.96
CA VAL A 303 -7.91 6.70 13.69
C VAL A 303 -8.27 7.48 14.96
N GLN A 304 -9.27 7.00 15.72
CA GLN A 304 -9.67 7.65 16.97
C GLN A 304 -8.49 7.75 17.95
N ASN A 305 -7.80 6.64 18.18
CA ASN A 305 -6.64 6.61 19.08
C ASN A 305 -5.49 7.50 18.58
N ALA A 306 -5.19 7.46 17.27
CA ALA A 306 -4.11 8.25 16.69
C ALA A 306 -4.39 9.76 16.76
N GLN A 307 -5.62 10.17 16.45
CA GLN A 307 -6.04 11.58 16.54
C GLN A 307 -5.89 12.09 17.97
N GLU A 308 -6.39 11.34 18.94
CA GLU A 308 -6.34 11.72 20.35
C GLU A 308 -4.91 11.77 20.90
N ILE A 309 -4.04 10.85 20.48
CA ILE A 309 -2.60 10.89 20.83
C ILE A 309 -1.92 12.08 20.17
N ALA A 310 -2.22 12.36 18.90
CA ALA A 310 -1.62 13.49 18.19
C ALA A 310 -1.98 14.84 18.85
N GLU A 311 -3.25 15.05 19.20
CA GLU A 311 -3.73 16.23 19.89
C GLU A 311 -3.10 16.37 21.29
N TRP A 312 -3.00 15.26 22.02
CA TRP A 312 -2.38 15.25 23.34
C TRP A 312 -0.88 15.54 23.28
N LEU A 313 -0.16 15.00 22.30
CA LEU A 313 1.26 15.27 22.09
C LEU A 313 1.52 16.73 21.65
N ASP A 314 0.66 17.29 20.78
CA ASP A 314 0.78 18.68 20.28
C ASP A 314 0.65 19.73 21.41
N GLY A 315 -0.08 19.38 22.46
CA GLY A 315 -0.23 20.23 23.65
C GLY A 315 0.91 20.13 24.69
N ARG A 316 1.99 19.39 24.43
CA ARG A 316 3.04 19.09 25.44
C ARG A 316 4.28 19.95 25.27
N ASP A 317 4.83 20.44 26.40
CA ASP A 317 6.07 21.23 26.42
C ASP A 317 7.33 20.45 26.09
N ASP A 318 7.37 19.12 26.29
CA ASP A 318 8.50 18.24 26.01
C ASP A 318 8.57 17.75 24.55
N VAL A 319 7.51 17.98 23.78
CA VAL A 319 7.40 17.74 22.33
C VAL A 319 7.70 19.04 21.57
N ALA A 320 8.50 18.96 20.52
CA ALA A 320 8.83 20.12 19.68
C ALA A 320 7.85 20.32 18.54
N SER A 321 7.38 19.23 17.96
CA SER A 321 6.37 19.22 16.89
C SER A 321 5.71 17.86 16.77
N VAL A 322 4.49 17.83 16.23
CA VAL A 322 3.75 16.61 15.88
C VAL A 322 3.44 16.63 14.40
N ASN A 323 3.75 15.56 13.71
CA ASN A 323 3.45 15.39 12.30
C ASN A 323 2.33 14.35 12.14
N TYR A 324 1.13 14.86 11.94
CA TYR A 324 -0.08 14.10 11.70
C TYR A 324 -1.07 14.95 10.90
N SER A 325 -1.46 14.50 9.72
CA SER A 325 -2.28 15.31 8.79
C SER A 325 -3.71 15.54 9.26
N GLY A 326 -4.14 14.88 10.33
CA GLY A 326 -5.41 15.14 11.01
C GLY A 326 -5.41 16.34 11.97
N LEU A 327 -4.25 16.95 12.26
CA LEU A 327 -4.16 18.15 13.08
C LEU A 327 -4.44 19.40 12.24
N PRO A 328 -5.21 20.39 12.75
CA PRO A 328 -5.44 21.67 12.06
C PRO A 328 -4.17 22.45 11.74
N THR A 329 -3.09 22.20 12.49
CA THR A 329 -1.77 22.83 12.30
C THR A 329 -0.98 22.20 11.16
N SER A 330 -1.39 21.03 10.65
CA SER A 330 -0.70 20.34 9.56
C SER A 330 -0.87 21.08 8.22
N PRO A 331 0.19 21.24 7.42
CA PRO A 331 0.09 21.80 6.07
C PRO A 331 -0.82 20.98 5.15
N TRP A 332 -1.00 19.68 5.43
CA TRP A 332 -1.84 18.77 4.65
C TRP A 332 -3.26 18.61 5.19
N TYR A 333 -3.68 19.36 6.20
CA TYR A 333 -5.01 19.26 6.80
C TYR A 333 -6.14 19.45 5.77
N ALA A 334 -5.97 20.39 4.84
CA ALA A 334 -6.97 20.62 3.78
C ALA A 334 -7.07 19.42 2.82
N ALA A 335 -5.93 18.86 2.39
CA ALA A 335 -5.89 17.65 1.57
C ALA A 335 -6.47 16.45 2.32
N ALA A 336 -6.15 16.31 3.62
CA ALA A 336 -6.72 15.28 4.49
C ALA A 336 -8.25 15.33 4.53
N ASN A 337 -8.83 16.49 4.73
CA ASN A 337 -10.30 16.67 4.72
C ASN A 337 -10.93 16.38 3.35
N THR A 338 -10.20 16.62 2.26
CA THR A 338 -10.68 16.37 0.89
C THR A 338 -10.66 14.88 0.55
N TYR A 339 -9.53 14.20 0.78
CA TYR A 339 -9.32 12.83 0.33
C TYR A 339 -9.64 11.77 1.39
N ALA A 340 -9.51 12.11 2.66
CA ALA A 340 -9.65 11.20 3.80
C ALA A 340 -10.61 11.74 4.88
N PRO A 341 -11.87 12.04 4.57
CA PRO A 341 -12.81 12.69 5.50
C PRO A 341 -13.14 11.83 6.73
N LYS A 342 -12.83 10.53 6.71
CA LYS A 342 -12.99 9.62 7.87
C LYS A 342 -11.74 9.56 8.76
N GLY A 343 -10.66 10.27 8.40
CA GLY A 343 -9.39 10.30 9.11
C GLY A 343 -8.20 9.85 8.25
N VAL A 344 -6.99 10.11 8.74
CA VAL A 344 -5.73 9.96 7.98
C VAL A 344 -4.89 8.77 8.44
N GLY A 345 -5.52 7.72 8.92
CA GLY A 345 -4.83 6.51 9.40
C GLY A 345 -4.30 6.66 10.82
N ALA A 346 -3.39 5.78 11.19
CA ALA A 346 -2.89 5.67 12.56
C ALA A 346 -1.36 5.64 12.66
N VAL A 347 -0.68 6.21 11.68
CA VAL A 347 0.76 6.46 11.73
C VAL A 347 0.96 7.94 11.97
N LEU A 348 1.76 8.29 12.95
CA LEU A 348 2.15 9.67 13.25
C LEU A 348 3.63 9.72 13.64
N SER A 349 4.23 10.88 13.55
CA SER A 349 5.56 11.11 14.10
C SER A 349 5.58 12.40 14.91
N PHE A 350 6.53 12.49 15.83
CA PHE A 350 6.74 13.69 16.63
C PHE A 350 8.22 13.85 16.95
N GLU A 351 8.63 15.08 17.23
CA GLU A 351 10.00 15.43 17.57
C GLU A 351 10.12 15.68 19.06
N LEU A 352 11.03 14.94 19.72
CA LEU A 352 11.37 15.15 21.12
C LEU A 352 12.40 16.26 21.29
N LYS A 353 12.20 17.12 22.30
CA LYS A 353 13.24 18.03 22.76
C LYS A 353 14.31 17.25 23.51
N GLY A 354 15.54 17.22 22.99
CA GLY A 354 16.67 16.52 23.62
C GLY A 354 17.43 15.58 22.68
N GLY A 355 16.99 15.50 21.42
CA GLY A 355 17.73 14.82 20.33
C GLY A 355 17.81 13.31 20.49
N VAL A 356 18.92 12.72 20.00
CA VAL A 356 19.08 11.26 19.87
C VAL A 356 18.98 10.54 21.22
N ASP A 357 19.57 11.06 22.28
CA ASP A 357 19.61 10.41 23.59
C ASP A 357 18.22 10.39 24.24
N ALA A 358 17.47 11.50 24.11
CA ALA A 358 16.08 11.55 24.55
C ALA A 358 15.18 10.58 23.77
N GLY A 359 15.34 10.51 22.45
CA GLY A 359 14.58 9.58 21.60
C GLY A 359 14.87 8.12 21.93
N ARG A 360 16.14 7.79 22.21
CA ARG A 360 16.55 6.46 22.63
C ARG A 360 15.98 6.09 24.00
N GLU A 361 16.08 6.98 24.98
CA GLU A 361 15.53 6.76 26.33
C GLU A 361 14.02 6.61 26.29
N PHE A 362 13.33 7.45 25.52
CA PHE A 362 11.91 7.37 25.34
C PHE A 362 11.49 5.96 24.89
N VAL A 363 12.08 5.45 23.80
CA VAL A 363 11.74 4.14 23.25
C VAL A 363 12.08 3.01 24.22
N ASN A 364 13.20 3.11 24.95
CA ASN A 364 13.61 2.10 25.92
C ASN A 364 12.74 2.06 27.18
N SER A 365 12.05 3.17 27.50
CA SER A 365 11.20 3.28 28.68
C SER A 365 9.76 2.82 28.46
N LEU A 366 9.33 2.64 27.19
CA LEU A 366 7.99 2.16 26.85
C LEU A 366 7.81 0.69 27.26
N SER A 367 6.65 0.37 27.77
CA SER A 367 6.27 -0.98 28.23
C SER A 367 5.17 -1.61 27.39
N LEU A 368 4.23 -0.79 26.87
CA LEU A 368 3.09 -1.23 26.08
C LEU A 368 3.40 -1.16 24.57
N PHE A 369 3.98 -0.05 24.11
CA PHE A 369 4.38 0.08 22.73
C PHE A 369 5.53 -0.85 22.38
N SER A 370 5.36 -1.68 21.36
CA SER A 370 6.41 -2.60 20.90
C SER A 370 7.42 -1.87 20.02
N HIS A 371 8.70 -1.97 20.39
CA HIS A 371 9.80 -1.36 19.62
C HIS A 371 10.20 -2.26 18.44
N LEU A 372 9.73 -1.93 17.25
CA LEU A 372 10.04 -2.66 16.01
C LEU A 372 9.72 -1.83 14.74
N ALA A 373 10.31 -2.23 13.62
CA ALA A 373 10.15 -1.56 12.33
C ALA A 373 8.94 -2.09 11.55
N ASN A 374 7.72 -1.83 12.01
CA ASN A 374 6.48 -2.17 11.31
C ASN A 374 5.44 -1.06 11.50
N ILE A 375 4.29 -1.19 10.83
CA ILE A 375 3.08 -0.36 10.99
C ILE A 375 1.84 -1.24 10.78
N GLY A 376 0.67 -0.75 11.22
CA GLY A 376 -0.61 -1.36 10.85
C GLY A 376 -0.95 -2.65 11.59
N ASP A 377 -0.42 -2.83 12.78
CA ASP A 377 -0.77 -3.91 13.70
C ASP A 377 -1.87 -3.43 14.67
N VAL A 378 -2.69 -4.36 15.19
CA VAL A 378 -3.65 -4.08 16.27
C VAL A 378 -2.96 -3.62 17.56
N ARG A 379 -1.69 -3.96 17.73
CA ARG A 379 -0.81 -3.49 18.81
C ARG A 379 -0.12 -2.21 18.43
N SER A 380 0.07 -1.31 19.39
CA SER A 380 0.83 -0.08 19.21
C SER A 380 2.33 -0.35 19.05
N LEU A 381 2.92 0.28 18.05
CA LEU A 381 4.33 0.11 17.68
C LEU A 381 5.06 1.45 17.70
N VAL A 382 6.34 1.41 18.01
CA VAL A 382 7.21 2.58 18.07
C VAL A 382 8.55 2.32 17.41
N ILE A 383 9.14 3.35 16.82
CA ILE A 383 10.53 3.34 16.37
C ILE A 383 11.15 4.74 16.50
N HIS A 384 12.43 4.79 16.86
CA HIS A 384 13.26 5.98 16.79
C HIS A 384 14.23 5.84 15.61
N PRO A 385 13.91 6.41 14.43
CA PRO A 385 14.65 6.14 13.19
C PRO A 385 16.14 6.46 13.27
N ALA A 386 16.53 7.57 13.91
CA ALA A 386 17.91 8.00 13.99
C ALA A 386 18.83 6.98 14.68
N SER A 387 18.34 6.22 15.68
CA SER A 387 19.13 5.21 16.39
C SER A 387 18.91 3.78 15.87
N THR A 388 18.06 3.57 14.88
CA THR A 388 17.68 2.23 14.39
C THR A 388 17.76 2.11 12.86
N THR A 389 16.71 2.40 12.14
CA THR A 389 16.62 2.20 10.67
C THR A 389 17.56 3.08 9.86
N HIS A 390 18.01 4.20 10.41
CA HIS A 390 18.92 5.16 9.76
C HIS A 390 20.24 5.32 10.52
N ALA A 391 20.54 4.45 11.49
CA ALA A 391 21.73 4.55 12.35
C ALA A 391 23.07 4.46 11.58
N GLN A 392 23.08 3.86 10.38
CA GLN A 392 24.25 3.79 9.52
C GLN A 392 24.50 5.06 8.68
N LEU A 393 23.56 6.00 8.65
CA LEU A 393 23.70 7.26 7.93
C LEU A 393 24.41 8.31 8.80
N THR A 394 25.15 9.22 8.16
CA THR A 394 25.67 10.40 8.86
C THR A 394 24.52 11.33 9.29
N PRO A 395 24.72 12.22 10.29
CA PRO A 395 23.68 13.17 10.69
C PRO A 395 23.12 14.00 9.52
N GLU A 396 23.97 14.42 8.58
CA GLU A 396 23.58 15.19 7.40
C GLU A 396 22.72 14.35 6.45
N GLN A 397 23.08 13.06 6.27
CA GLN A 397 22.30 12.12 5.47
C GLN A 397 20.95 11.78 6.12
N GLN A 398 20.91 11.69 7.46
CA GLN A 398 19.65 11.50 8.19
C GLN A 398 18.72 12.70 7.98
N LEU A 399 19.22 13.94 8.13
CA LEU A 399 18.44 15.15 7.89
C LEU A 399 17.92 15.21 6.44
N THR A 400 18.76 14.87 5.47
CA THR A 400 18.35 14.80 4.04
C THR A 400 17.24 13.76 3.83
N ALA A 401 17.24 12.67 4.60
CA ALA A 401 16.19 11.66 4.59
C ALA A 401 14.95 12.03 5.44
N GLY A 402 14.88 13.26 5.98
CA GLY A 402 13.79 13.72 6.83
C GLY A 402 13.79 13.12 8.25
N VAL A 403 14.94 12.58 8.68
CA VAL A 403 15.11 11.99 10.01
C VAL A 403 15.89 12.94 10.88
N THR A 404 15.18 13.64 11.77
CA THR A 404 15.77 14.49 12.78
C THR A 404 16.21 13.68 14.01
N PRO A 405 17.12 14.25 14.85
CA PRO A 405 17.68 13.50 15.98
C PRO A 405 16.68 13.00 17.02
N GLY A 406 15.60 13.73 17.24
CA GLY A 406 14.55 13.39 18.21
C GLY A 406 13.28 12.82 17.60
N LEU A 407 13.29 12.47 16.30
CA LEU A 407 12.12 11.98 15.61
C LEU A 407 11.73 10.59 16.13
N VAL A 408 10.49 10.49 16.60
CA VAL A 408 9.84 9.22 16.97
C VAL A 408 8.64 9.00 16.05
N ARG A 409 8.48 7.78 15.53
CA ARG A 409 7.30 7.37 14.78
C ARG A 409 6.49 6.36 15.58
N LEU A 410 5.20 6.59 15.68
CA LEU A 410 4.22 5.67 16.24
C LEU A 410 3.36 5.06 15.14
N SER A 411 2.99 3.79 15.30
CA SER A 411 1.84 3.18 14.63
C SER A 411 0.87 2.78 15.74
N VAL A 412 -0.19 3.56 15.88
CA VAL A 412 -1.09 3.46 17.02
C VAL A 412 -2.06 2.28 16.83
N GLY A 413 -2.19 1.45 17.84
CA GLY A 413 -3.02 0.25 17.88
C GLY A 413 -4.44 0.49 18.38
N LEU A 414 -5.08 -0.60 18.84
CA LEU A 414 -6.48 -0.62 19.24
C LEU A 414 -6.67 -0.59 20.78
N GLU A 415 -5.59 -0.51 21.53
CA GLU A 415 -5.59 -0.55 22.99
C GLU A 415 -6.44 0.60 23.59
N ASN A 416 -6.72 0.51 24.86
CA ASN A 416 -7.39 1.59 25.58
C ASN A 416 -6.54 2.86 25.52
N ILE A 417 -7.15 3.99 25.21
CA ILE A 417 -6.45 5.25 24.98
C ILE A 417 -5.73 5.77 26.24
N GLU A 418 -6.32 5.56 27.42
CA GLU A 418 -5.71 5.99 28.66
C GLU A 418 -4.45 5.17 28.99
N ASP A 419 -4.44 3.88 28.69
CA ASP A 419 -3.26 3.03 28.83
C ASP A 419 -2.15 3.45 27.88
N LEU A 420 -2.49 3.80 26.62
CA LEU A 420 -1.55 4.32 25.64
C LEU A 420 -0.92 5.63 26.09
N LYS A 421 -1.73 6.60 26.57
CA LYS A 421 -1.24 7.87 27.10
C LYS A 421 -0.38 7.70 28.35
N ALA A 422 -0.75 6.79 29.25
CA ALA A 422 0.02 6.52 30.46
C ALA A 422 1.41 5.96 30.13
N ASP A 423 1.51 5.04 29.15
CA ASP A 423 2.79 4.49 28.70
C ASP A 423 3.67 5.55 28.02
N LEU A 424 3.08 6.37 27.15
CA LEU A 424 3.76 7.50 26.52
C LEU A 424 4.24 8.53 27.53
N ASP A 425 3.40 8.90 28.52
CA ASP A 425 3.72 9.92 29.52
C ASP A 425 4.91 9.53 30.40
N GLN A 426 4.92 8.29 30.92
CA GLN A 426 6.03 7.81 31.73
C GLN A 426 7.35 7.77 30.93
N ALA A 427 7.31 7.43 29.64
CA ALA A 427 8.47 7.42 28.77
C ALA A 427 8.95 8.85 28.41
N LEU A 428 8.03 9.80 28.21
CA LEU A 428 8.37 11.23 28.02
C LEU A 428 9.03 11.82 29.26
N ILE A 429 8.56 11.46 30.47
CA ILE A 429 9.20 11.86 31.74
C ILE A 429 10.65 11.33 31.83
N ALA A 430 10.90 10.07 31.43
CA ALA A 430 12.23 9.49 31.41
C ALA A 430 13.14 10.22 30.41
N ALA A 431 12.68 10.45 29.18
CA ALA A 431 13.42 11.16 28.14
C ALA A 431 13.79 12.60 28.54
N ARG A 432 12.87 13.30 29.22
CA ARG A 432 13.11 14.67 29.72
C ARG A 432 14.25 14.70 30.74
N LYS A 433 14.31 13.75 31.68
CA LYS A 433 15.39 13.67 32.67
C LYS A 433 16.77 13.54 32.02
N VAL A 434 16.89 12.74 30.97
CA VAL A 434 18.15 12.62 30.20
C VAL A 434 18.51 13.94 29.54
N SER A 435 17.54 14.62 28.94
CA SER A 435 17.76 15.93 28.31
C SER A 435 18.18 17.02 29.29
N GLU A 436 17.63 17.03 30.51
CA GLU A 436 17.99 17.95 31.58
C GLU A 436 19.40 17.66 32.12
N ALA A 437 19.75 16.40 32.33
CA ALA A 437 21.08 15.98 32.80
C ALA A 437 22.18 16.32 31.79
N ALA A 438 21.89 16.28 30.48
CA ALA A 438 22.86 16.65 29.45
C ALA A 438 23.11 18.17 29.33
N ARG A 439 22.26 19.00 29.93
CA ARG A 439 22.38 20.47 29.96
C ARG A 439 23.03 21.02 31.24
N ALA A 440 23.07 20.22 32.30
CA ALA A 440 23.69 20.54 33.59
C ALA A 440 25.19 20.22 33.59
#